data_e016f87ab026ca07c2f9c5ad28ffd5be
#
_entry.id   e016f87ab026ca07c2f9c5ad28ffd5be
#
_cell.length_a   1.000
_cell.length_b   1.000
_cell.length_c   1.000
_cell.angle_alpha   90.00
_cell.angle_beta   90.00
_cell.angle_gamma   90.00
#
_symmetry.space_group_name_H-M   'P 1'
#
loop_
_entity.id
_entity.type
_entity.pdbx_description
1 polymer ?
#
loop_
_entity_poly.entity_id
_entity_poly.type
_entity_poly.pdbx_seq_one_letter_code
_entity_poly.pdbx_strand_id
1 'polypeptide(L)'
;ICKELNENYLATGFLGGKIGEYLQNKLTQNHINHDFISIKNETRTCINITTPDGKQTEILEPGPSINKEETDLFLKKYTQLLTYTDIIVASGSLPNNLPLNFYGTLTQLATKHHKKFLLDTSGQTLKESLKYKPFFIKPNKDEIEQLTGIKIDSLDTFKDALQSRFP
;
A
#
# COMPACT_ATOMS: atom_id res chain seq x y z
N ILE A 1 -15.14 -6.11 2.09
CA ILE A 1 -15.84 -5.16 1.16
C ILE A 1 -15.96 -5.76 -0.24
N CYS A 2 -14.87 -5.97 -1.04
CA CYS A 2 -14.99 -6.52 -2.39
C CYS A 2 -15.79 -7.82 -2.44
N LYS A 3 -15.51 -8.76 -1.52
CA LYS A 3 -16.28 -10.01 -1.38
C LYS A 3 -17.77 -9.76 -1.10
N GLU A 4 -18.09 -8.83 -0.22
CA GLU A 4 -19.48 -8.49 0.15
C GLU A 4 -20.23 -7.82 -1.01
N LEU A 5 -19.50 -7.12 -1.88
CA LEU A 5 -20.02 -6.49 -3.08
C LEU A 5 -20.04 -7.43 -4.30
N ASN A 6 -19.64 -8.71 -4.12
CA ASN A 6 -19.49 -9.69 -5.18
C ASN A 6 -18.57 -9.25 -6.35
N GLU A 7 -17.58 -8.41 -6.04
CA GLU A 7 -16.60 -7.99 -7.02
C GLU A 7 -15.46 -9.02 -7.17
N ASN A 8 -14.93 -9.13 -8.38
CA ASN A 8 -13.75 -9.95 -8.64
C ASN A 8 -12.51 -9.24 -8.10
N TYR A 9 -11.78 -9.91 -7.23
CA TYR A 9 -10.55 -9.37 -6.64
C TYR A 9 -9.54 -10.48 -6.35
N LEU A 10 -8.28 -10.07 -6.24
CA LEU A 10 -7.18 -10.91 -5.75
C LEU A 10 -6.33 -10.09 -4.76
N ALA A 11 -6.14 -10.60 -3.56
CA ALA A 11 -5.20 -10.04 -2.60
C ALA A 11 -3.80 -10.60 -2.87
N THR A 12 -2.79 -9.73 -2.94
CA THR A 12 -1.40 -10.12 -3.15
C THR A 12 -0.44 -9.24 -2.36
N GLY A 13 0.81 -9.65 -2.24
CA GLY A 13 1.87 -8.97 -1.50
C GLY A 13 2.91 -9.98 -1.03
N PHE A 14 3.52 -9.70 0.12
CA PHE A 14 4.54 -10.55 0.72
C PHE A 14 4.03 -11.12 2.05
N LEU A 15 4.13 -12.43 2.23
CA LEU A 15 3.83 -13.10 3.50
C LEU A 15 4.92 -14.14 3.80
N GLY A 16 5.37 -14.20 5.05
CA GLY A 16 6.36 -15.17 5.48
C GLY A 16 6.26 -15.58 6.94
N GLY A 17 6.88 -16.68 7.27
CA GLY A 17 6.91 -17.26 8.60
C GLY A 17 5.56 -17.73 9.11
N LYS A 18 5.43 -17.90 10.41
CA LYS A 18 4.22 -18.43 11.06
C LYS A 18 3.03 -17.48 10.97
N ILE A 19 3.27 -16.17 11.08
CA ILE A 19 2.23 -15.16 10.91
C ILE A 19 1.73 -15.13 9.48
N GLY A 20 2.65 -15.24 8.48
CA GLY A 20 2.27 -15.35 7.08
C GLY A 20 1.40 -16.59 6.80
N GLU A 21 1.79 -17.77 7.30
CA GLU A 21 0.99 -18.99 7.20
C GLU A 21 -0.40 -18.82 7.83
N TYR A 22 -0.45 -18.24 9.04
CA TYR A 22 -1.71 -17.96 9.74
C TYR A 22 -2.63 -17.06 8.91
N LEU A 23 -2.09 -15.97 8.35
CA LEU A 23 -2.86 -15.03 7.52
C LEU A 23 -3.38 -15.71 6.25
N GLN A 24 -2.56 -16.49 5.53
CA GLN A 24 -3.00 -17.22 4.36
C GLN A 24 -4.14 -18.20 4.68
N ASN A 25 -3.99 -18.95 5.79
CA ASN A 25 -5.03 -19.88 6.25
C ASN A 25 -6.34 -19.13 6.56
N LYS A 26 -6.26 -17.96 7.22
CA LYS A 26 -7.44 -17.13 7.53
C LYS A 26 -8.10 -16.59 6.28
N LEU A 27 -7.33 -16.14 5.29
CA LEU A 27 -7.87 -15.68 4.00
C LEU A 27 -8.60 -16.82 3.29
N THR A 28 -7.99 -18.02 3.23
CA THR A 28 -8.61 -19.21 2.64
C THR A 28 -9.90 -19.61 3.36
N GLN A 29 -9.89 -19.68 4.70
CA GLN A 29 -11.08 -19.99 5.51
C GLN A 29 -12.23 -19.01 5.29
N ASN A 30 -11.91 -17.75 5.04
CA ASN A 30 -12.88 -16.71 4.74
C ASN A 30 -13.23 -16.61 3.25
N HIS A 31 -12.78 -17.53 2.41
CA HIS A 31 -13.00 -17.54 0.96
C HIS A 31 -12.57 -16.21 0.29
N ILE A 32 -11.43 -15.66 0.71
CA ILE A 32 -10.81 -14.49 0.12
C ILE A 32 -9.80 -14.97 -0.91
N ASN A 33 -9.97 -14.56 -2.17
CA ASN A 33 -9.03 -14.89 -3.24
C ASN A 33 -7.69 -14.21 -2.97
N HIS A 34 -6.62 -14.99 -2.90
CA HIS A 34 -5.30 -14.47 -2.61
C HIS A 34 -4.20 -15.27 -3.30
N ASP A 35 -3.08 -14.59 -3.60
CA ASP A 35 -1.87 -15.18 -4.15
C ASP A 35 -0.65 -14.33 -3.75
N PHE A 36 -0.06 -14.63 -2.61
CA PHE A 36 1.08 -13.92 -2.03
C PHE A 36 2.41 -14.52 -2.46
N ILE A 37 3.46 -13.69 -2.50
CA ILE A 37 4.83 -14.17 -2.56
C ILE A 37 5.24 -14.63 -1.16
N SER A 38 5.65 -15.89 -1.07
CA SER A 38 6.25 -16.41 0.17
C SER A 38 7.65 -15.84 0.33
N ILE A 39 7.92 -15.24 1.50
CA ILE A 39 9.22 -14.66 1.86
C ILE A 39 9.85 -15.40 3.02
N LYS A 40 11.18 -15.29 3.13
CA LYS A 40 11.95 -15.95 4.18
C LYS A 40 11.70 -15.36 5.57
N ASN A 41 11.57 -14.03 5.65
CA ASN A 41 11.43 -13.33 6.92
C ASN A 41 9.98 -13.34 7.41
N GLU A 42 9.81 -13.25 8.74
CA GLU A 42 8.51 -13.25 9.39
C GLU A 42 7.68 -12.02 9.01
N THR A 43 6.41 -12.23 8.74
CA THR A 43 5.44 -11.13 8.60
C THR A 43 5.29 -10.39 9.94
N ARG A 44 5.38 -9.06 9.92
CA ARG A 44 5.30 -8.24 11.14
C ARG A 44 3.95 -8.32 11.82
N THR A 45 3.95 -8.11 13.13
CA THR A 45 2.76 -7.88 13.94
C THR A 45 2.71 -6.40 14.36
N CYS A 46 1.53 -5.80 14.29
CA CYS A 46 1.28 -4.46 14.81
C CYS A 46 0.19 -4.56 15.87
N ILE A 47 0.40 -3.97 17.04
CA ILE A 47 -0.52 -4.01 18.17
C ILE A 47 -1.07 -2.60 18.37
N ASN A 48 -2.39 -2.48 18.37
CA ASN A 48 -3.08 -1.24 18.75
C ASN A 48 -3.80 -1.46 20.08
N ILE A 49 -3.43 -0.68 21.08
CA ILE A 49 -4.03 -0.70 22.42
C ILE A 49 -4.92 0.55 22.53
N THR A 50 -6.23 0.32 22.61
CA THR A 50 -7.20 1.39 22.85
C THR A 50 -7.72 1.33 24.27
N THR A 51 -7.58 2.42 25.00
CA THR A 51 -8.09 2.55 26.37
C THR A 51 -9.55 3.04 26.39
N PRO A 52 -10.32 2.82 27.47
CA PRO A 52 -11.73 3.26 27.54
C PRO A 52 -11.96 4.77 27.35
N ASP A 53 -10.97 5.60 27.65
CA ASP A 53 -10.98 7.05 27.42
C ASP A 53 -10.64 7.44 25.96
N GLY A 54 -10.50 6.45 25.06
CA GLY A 54 -10.27 6.67 23.63
C GLY A 54 -8.83 6.93 23.24
N LYS A 55 -7.87 6.88 24.18
CA LYS A 55 -6.45 6.98 23.83
C LYS A 55 -5.97 5.72 23.12
N GLN A 56 -5.17 5.91 22.08
CA GLN A 56 -4.58 4.83 21.30
C GLN A 56 -3.06 4.83 21.45
N THR A 57 -2.51 3.65 21.63
CA THR A 57 -1.07 3.40 21.62
C THR A 57 -0.79 2.31 20.61
N GLU A 58 0.04 2.60 19.63
CA GLU A 58 0.43 1.66 18.59
C GLU A 58 1.86 1.17 18.83
N ILE A 59 2.05 -0.15 18.79
CA ILE A 59 3.36 -0.79 18.78
C ILE A 59 3.53 -1.39 17.39
N LEU A 60 4.40 -0.77 16.60
CA LEU A 60 4.63 -1.12 15.21
C LEU A 60 5.96 -1.84 15.08
N GLU A 61 5.94 -3.14 14.83
CA GLU A 61 7.17 -3.86 14.49
C GLU A 61 7.72 -3.38 13.14
N PRO A 62 9.05 -3.37 12.95
CA PRO A 62 9.64 -3.14 11.64
C PRO A 62 9.17 -4.23 10.67
N GLY A 63 8.90 -3.85 9.42
CA GLY A 63 8.52 -4.80 8.39
C GLY A 63 9.64 -5.81 8.09
N PRO A 64 9.31 -6.96 7.48
CA PRO A 64 10.31 -7.93 7.03
C PRO A 64 11.24 -7.31 6.00
N SER A 65 12.48 -7.78 5.94
CA SER A 65 13.40 -7.43 4.86
C SER A 65 13.12 -8.31 3.65
N ILE A 66 12.89 -7.68 2.50
CA ILE A 66 12.65 -8.37 1.22
C ILE A 66 13.97 -8.43 0.46
N ASN A 67 14.35 -9.60 0.00
CA ASN A 67 15.55 -9.77 -0.83
C ASN A 67 15.24 -9.52 -2.33
N LYS A 68 16.30 -9.53 -3.14
CA LYS A 68 16.16 -9.27 -4.58
C LYS A 68 15.31 -10.32 -5.30
N GLU A 69 15.49 -11.59 -4.98
CA GLU A 69 14.75 -12.69 -5.61
C GLU A 69 13.25 -12.60 -5.31
N GLU A 70 12.90 -12.33 -4.06
CA GLU A 70 11.51 -12.13 -3.62
C GLU A 70 10.88 -10.91 -4.32
N THR A 71 11.65 -9.82 -4.46
CA THR A 71 11.24 -8.62 -5.21
C THR A 71 11.00 -8.94 -6.68
N ASP A 72 11.91 -9.64 -7.33
CA ASP A 72 11.81 -10.01 -8.74
C ASP A 72 10.61 -10.95 -8.99
N LEU A 73 10.36 -11.90 -8.07
CA LEU A 73 9.19 -12.78 -8.10
C LEU A 73 7.89 -11.97 -7.99
N PHE A 74 7.84 -11.00 -7.08
CA PHE A 74 6.67 -10.13 -6.94
C PHE A 74 6.43 -9.31 -8.20
N LEU A 75 7.44 -8.67 -8.76
CA LEU A 75 7.31 -7.86 -9.98
C LEU A 75 6.86 -8.72 -11.18
N LYS A 76 7.38 -9.94 -11.30
CA LYS A 76 6.93 -10.89 -12.33
C LYS A 76 5.44 -11.23 -12.16
N LYS A 77 5.03 -11.61 -10.95
CA LYS A 77 3.62 -11.88 -10.61
C LYS A 77 2.75 -10.66 -10.87
N TYR A 78 3.14 -9.48 -10.38
CA TYR A 78 2.42 -8.23 -10.60
C TYR A 78 2.19 -7.96 -12.08
N THR A 79 3.22 -8.10 -12.92
CA THR A 79 3.10 -7.91 -14.37
C THR A 79 2.12 -8.91 -15.00
N GLN A 80 2.11 -10.17 -14.54
CA GLN A 80 1.13 -11.16 -15.00
C GLN A 80 -0.30 -10.77 -14.58
N LEU A 81 -0.50 -10.29 -13.35
CA LEU A 81 -1.80 -9.85 -12.86
C LEU A 81 -2.35 -8.66 -13.65
N LEU A 82 -1.49 -7.78 -14.17
CA LEU A 82 -1.92 -6.64 -15.00
C LEU A 82 -2.62 -7.05 -16.30
N THR A 83 -2.47 -8.28 -16.75
CA THR A 83 -3.13 -8.73 -18.00
C THR A 83 -4.64 -8.93 -17.85
N TYR A 84 -5.13 -9.14 -16.64
CA TYR A 84 -6.55 -9.38 -16.34
C TYR A 84 -7.12 -8.55 -15.19
N THR A 85 -6.41 -7.50 -14.80
CA THR A 85 -6.81 -6.56 -13.75
C THR A 85 -7.02 -5.18 -14.36
N ASP A 86 -8.06 -4.46 -13.99
CA ASP A 86 -8.32 -3.10 -14.46
C ASP A 86 -7.88 -2.04 -13.44
N ILE A 87 -8.00 -2.38 -12.16
CA ILE A 87 -7.70 -1.48 -11.05
C ILE A 87 -6.77 -2.18 -10.07
N ILE A 88 -5.69 -1.49 -9.71
CA ILE A 88 -4.77 -1.93 -8.67
C ILE A 88 -4.92 -0.99 -7.47
N VAL A 89 -5.08 -1.56 -6.30
CA VAL A 89 -5.07 -0.82 -5.02
C VAL A 89 -3.87 -1.27 -4.21
N ALA A 90 -2.97 -0.35 -3.92
CA ALA A 90 -1.85 -0.58 -3.02
C ALA A 90 -2.02 0.26 -1.76
N SER A 91 -1.91 -0.37 -0.59
CA SER A 91 -2.08 0.29 0.70
C SER A 91 -1.04 -0.18 1.70
N GLY A 92 -0.55 0.76 2.50
CA GLY A 92 0.37 0.52 3.60
C GLY A 92 1.81 0.96 3.34
N SER A 93 2.68 0.73 4.33
CA SER A 93 4.10 1.02 4.25
C SER A 93 4.86 -0.08 3.49
N LEU A 94 5.97 0.29 2.86
CA LEU A 94 6.87 -0.68 2.24
C LEU A 94 7.59 -1.52 3.30
N PRO A 95 7.80 -2.81 3.04
CA PRO A 95 8.74 -3.62 3.83
C PRO A 95 10.19 -3.11 3.68
N ASN A 96 11.05 -3.53 4.60
CA ASN A 96 12.46 -3.16 4.56
C ASN A 96 13.16 -3.67 3.28
N ASN A 97 14.19 -2.97 2.86
CA ASN A 97 15.00 -3.22 1.67
C ASN A 97 14.30 -3.01 0.33
N LEU A 98 13.01 -2.68 0.30
CA LEU A 98 12.41 -2.15 -0.92
C LEU A 98 12.76 -0.67 -1.08
N PRO A 99 13.07 -0.20 -2.29
CA PRO A 99 13.38 1.19 -2.53
C PRO A 99 12.14 2.07 -2.31
N LEU A 100 12.32 3.29 -1.80
CA LEU A 100 11.22 4.22 -1.51
C LEU A 100 10.30 4.50 -2.70
N ASN A 101 10.82 4.36 -3.92
CA ASN A 101 10.06 4.53 -5.15
C ASN A 101 9.42 3.23 -5.66
N PHE A 102 9.34 2.18 -4.83
CA PHE A 102 8.79 0.88 -5.27
C PHE A 102 7.35 0.99 -5.78
N TYR A 103 6.48 1.72 -5.08
CA TYR A 103 5.12 2.00 -5.59
C TYR A 103 5.12 2.81 -6.88
N GLY A 104 6.14 3.66 -7.08
CA GLY A 104 6.35 4.34 -8.37
C GLY A 104 6.63 3.34 -9.49
N THR A 105 7.48 2.34 -9.24
CA THR A 105 7.72 1.25 -10.20
C THR A 105 6.43 0.50 -10.54
N LEU A 106 5.61 0.17 -9.55
CA LEU A 106 4.31 -0.48 -9.76
C LEU A 106 3.35 0.42 -10.57
N THR A 107 3.33 1.72 -10.26
CA THR A 107 2.55 2.72 -11.01
C THR A 107 2.96 2.76 -12.48
N GLN A 108 4.26 2.80 -12.79
CA GLN A 108 4.76 2.79 -14.17
C GLN A 108 4.34 1.53 -14.93
N LEU A 109 4.47 0.36 -14.29
CA LEU A 109 4.04 -0.90 -14.89
C LEU A 109 2.52 -0.89 -15.16
N ALA A 110 1.71 -0.45 -14.21
CA ALA A 110 0.26 -0.30 -14.38
C ALA A 110 -0.07 0.64 -15.56
N THR A 111 0.54 1.82 -15.60
CA THR A 111 0.35 2.80 -16.68
C THR A 111 0.73 2.23 -18.05
N LYS A 112 1.86 1.51 -18.13
CA LYS A 112 2.30 0.84 -19.37
C LYS A 112 1.28 -0.18 -19.88
N HIS A 113 0.54 -0.80 -18.97
CA HIS A 113 -0.53 -1.74 -19.28
C HIS A 113 -1.93 -1.08 -19.35
N HIS A 114 -2.00 0.26 -19.35
CA HIS A 114 -3.25 1.03 -19.37
C HIS A 114 -4.18 0.72 -18.19
N LYS A 115 -3.61 0.45 -17.00
CA LYS A 115 -4.34 0.13 -15.77
C LYS A 115 -4.31 1.28 -14.78
N LYS A 116 -5.35 1.37 -13.94
CA LYS A 116 -5.46 2.40 -12.90
C LYS A 116 -4.78 1.94 -11.61
N PHE A 117 -3.83 2.73 -11.12
CA PHE A 117 -3.13 2.46 -9.86
C PHE A 117 -3.58 3.44 -8.78
N LEU A 118 -4.20 2.93 -7.73
CA LEU A 118 -4.66 3.68 -6.57
C LEU A 118 -3.70 3.42 -5.41
N LEU A 119 -3.24 4.49 -4.76
CA LEU A 119 -2.21 4.40 -3.72
C LEU A 119 -2.67 5.04 -2.42
N ASP A 120 -2.55 4.29 -1.32
CA ASP A 120 -2.74 4.74 0.05
C ASP A 120 -1.47 4.42 0.86
N THR A 121 -0.58 5.38 0.95
CA THR A 121 0.68 5.30 1.71
C THR A 121 1.06 6.68 2.23
N SER A 122 2.07 6.76 3.09
CA SER A 122 2.44 7.98 3.79
C SER A 122 3.90 8.36 3.64
N GLY A 123 4.25 9.54 4.14
CA GLY A 123 5.63 9.99 4.33
C GLY A 123 6.45 10.06 3.04
N GLN A 124 7.72 9.69 3.15
CA GLN A 124 8.65 9.76 2.02
C GLN A 124 8.26 8.82 0.86
N THR A 125 7.66 7.67 1.17
CA THR A 125 7.17 6.73 0.16
C THR A 125 6.09 7.35 -0.71
N LEU A 126 5.14 8.08 -0.11
CA LEU A 126 4.12 8.83 -0.86
C LEU A 126 4.77 9.89 -1.74
N LYS A 127 5.65 10.71 -1.18
CA LYS A 127 6.36 11.77 -1.90
C LYS A 127 7.13 11.25 -3.12
N GLU A 128 7.84 10.14 -2.98
CA GLU A 128 8.57 9.52 -4.09
C GLU A 128 7.61 8.94 -5.15
N SER A 129 6.51 8.34 -4.71
CA SER A 129 5.52 7.72 -5.61
C SER A 129 4.76 8.73 -6.47
N LEU A 130 4.54 9.94 -5.97
CA LEU A 130 3.86 11.02 -6.72
C LEU A 130 4.58 11.43 -8.00
N LYS A 131 5.90 11.26 -8.07
CA LYS A 131 6.69 11.51 -9.29
C LYS A 131 6.24 10.64 -10.48
N TYR A 132 5.58 9.53 -10.20
CA TYR A 132 5.11 8.54 -11.18
C TYR A 132 3.63 8.67 -11.53
N LYS A 133 2.94 9.67 -10.95
CA LYS A 133 1.55 10.04 -11.24
C LYS A 133 0.57 8.86 -11.09
N PRO A 134 0.41 8.28 -9.89
CA PRO A 134 -0.65 7.30 -9.65
C PRO A 134 -2.01 7.90 -10.03
N PHE A 135 -2.93 7.04 -10.49
CA PHE A 135 -4.27 7.48 -10.93
C PHE A 135 -5.07 8.12 -9.79
N PHE A 136 -4.89 7.63 -8.56
CA PHE A 136 -5.57 8.12 -7.38
C PHE A 136 -4.68 7.97 -6.15
N ILE A 137 -4.75 8.93 -5.24
CA ILE A 137 -4.14 8.86 -3.91
C ILE A 137 -5.17 9.26 -2.86
N LYS A 138 -4.98 8.80 -1.62
CA LYS A 138 -5.88 9.12 -0.50
C LYS A 138 -5.08 9.66 0.70
N PRO A 139 -4.47 10.84 0.59
CA PRO A 139 -3.75 11.42 1.71
C PRO A 139 -4.72 11.98 2.78
N ASN A 140 -4.33 11.89 4.04
CA ASN A 140 -4.97 12.61 5.13
C ASN A 140 -4.44 14.06 5.21
N LYS A 141 -5.01 14.86 6.14
CA LYS A 141 -4.62 16.27 6.33
C LYS A 141 -3.13 16.42 6.62
N ASP A 142 -2.60 15.65 7.57
CA ASP A 142 -1.20 15.77 8.00
C ASP A 142 -0.23 15.40 6.86
N GLU A 143 -0.59 14.42 6.05
CA GLU A 143 0.18 14.02 4.87
C GLU A 143 0.19 15.12 3.79
N ILE A 144 -0.94 15.81 3.58
CA ILE A 144 -0.98 16.95 2.65
C ILE A 144 -0.12 18.09 3.19
N GLU A 145 -0.20 18.42 4.47
CA GLU A 145 0.64 19.44 5.11
C GLU A 145 2.13 19.10 4.97
N GLN A 146 2.51 17.84 5.19
CA GLN A 146 3.89 17.38 5.01
C GLN A 146 4.37 17.44 3.56
N LEU A 147 3.49 17.13 2.60
CA LEU A 147 3.83 17.13 1.17
C LEU A 147 4.00 18.53 0.60
N THR A 148 3.17 19.47 1.06
CA THR A 148 3.09 20.83 0.51
C THR A 148 3.85 21.86 1.33
N GLY A 149 4.05 21.61 2.63
CA GLY A 149 4.56 22.58 3.60
C GLY A 149 3.51 23.65 3.99
N ILE A 150 2.28 23.52 3.53
CA ILE A 150 1.17 24.47 3.79
C ILE A 150 0.32 23.90 4.92
N LYS A 151 0.14 24.69 5.99
CA LYS A 151 -0.75 24.32 7.10
C LYS A 151 -2.22 24.48 6.68
N ILE A 152 -3.02 23.46 6.92
CA ILE A 152 -4.42 23.42 6.53
C ILE A 152 -5.29 23.75 7.76
N ASP A 153 -5.84 24.96 7.80
CA ASP A 153 -6.76 25.44 8.85
C ASP A 153 -8.12 25.87 8.30
N SER A 154 -8.26 25.96 6.99
CA SER A 154 -9.48 26.32 6.29
C SER A 154 -9.64 25.57 4.98
N LEU A 155 -10.82 25.68 4.34
CA LEU A 155 -11.06 25.12 3.01
C LEU A 155 -10.19 25.81 1.94
N ASP A 156 -9.88 27.08 2.10
CA ASP A 156 -9.09 27.82 1.13
C ASP A 156 -7.62 27.40 1.20
N THR A 157 -7.04 27.28 2.41
CA THR A 157 -5.68 26.73 2.57
C THR A 157 -5.57 25.29 2.08
N PHE A 158 -6.64 24.49 2.20
CA PHE A 158 -6.69 23.15 1.60
C PHE A 158 -6.64 23.19 0.07
N LYS A 159 -7.41 24.08 -0.58
CA LYS A 159 -7.39 24.25 -2.04
C LYS A 159 -6.01 24.70 -2.53
N ASP A 160 -5.42 25.68 -1.85
CA ASP A 160 -4.09 26.20 -2.16
C ASP A 160 -3.03 25.08 -2.08
N ALA A 161 -3.10 24.29 -1.02
CA ALA A 161 -2.20 23.15 -0.82
C ALA A 161 -2.33 22.13 -1.98
N LEU A 162 -3.55 21.79 -2.41
CA LEU A 162 -3.78 20.90 -3.54
C LEU A 162 -3.25 21.49 -4.86
N GLN A 163 -3.56 22.74 -5.16
CA GLN A 163 -3.12 23.40 -6.40
C GLN A 163 -1.60 23.54 -6.48
N SER A 164 -0.91 23.74 -5.36
CA SER A 164 0.54 23.87 -5.32
C SER A 164 1.27 22.59 -5.72
N ARG A 165 0.65 21.44 -5.56
CA ARG A 165 1.30 20.12 -5.75
C ARG A 165 0.65 19.26 -6.83
N PHE A 166 -0.63 19.48 -7.10
CA PHE A 166 -1.46 18.69 -8.02
C PHE A 166 -2.12 19.61 -9.04
N PRO A 167 -1.36 20.22 -9.97
CA PRO A 167 -1.88 21.12 -10.98
C PRO A 167 -2.75 20.41 -12.04
#